data_bf653a6bbef118abe463a0b40a9714f1
#
_entry.id   bf653a6bbef118abe463a0b40a9714f1
#
_cell.length_a   1.000
_cell.length_b   1.000
_cell.length_c   1.000
_cell.angle_alpha   90.00
_cell.angle_beta   90.00
_cell.angle_gamma   90.00
#
_symmetry.space_group_name_H-M   'P 1'
#
loop_
_entity.id
_entity.type
_entity.pdbx_description
1 polymer ?
#
loop_
_entity_poly.entity_id
_entity_poly.type
_entity_poly.pdbx_seq_one_letter_code
_entity_poly.pdbx_strand_id
1 'polypeptide(L)'
;MKLISDFDGIWTEQGDEAGFVWNYIIDAITDLSGYQRKGTELFLQQCKMEMNKSPEKYGWFIGDNAACFYTEDPYGDNNAVFNYINNVNTDGLSFEFAEQIILIRASIIKKYRSLADFSQECFMLSTGYYKSLGKLEPVSNANAIVREINSFGTDIVVVSNSTTDKIKYLFSRASVEVSSDPLSQRKKVHARGDAKKYMVYNSDTTIEKSYKINDKIEVPLRRSNYHQILIEEKPDFVIGDVFSLDIALPLYLRMNDKKFSELKVIQRVQTYTPDWVRDHLSKAEFKDIAFMVN
;
A
#
# COMPACT_ATOMS: atom_id res chain seq x y z
N MET A 1 -8.79 -23.78 -9.17
CA MET A 1 -9.16 -22.37 -8.84
C MET A 1 -7.89 -21.53 -8.80
N LYS A 2 -8.03 -20.21 -8.86
CA LYS A 2 -6.90 -19.30 -8.83
C LYS A 2 -7.15 -18.14 -7.85
N LEU A 3 -6.21 -17.91 -6.95
CA LEU A 3 -6.19 -16.80 -6.02
C LEU A 3 -5.15 -15.77 -6.47
N ILE A 4 -5.57 -14.53 -6.73
CA ILE A 4 -4.65 -13.38 -6.73
C ILE A 4 -4.52 -12.88 -5.31
N SER A 5 -3.29 -12.77 -4.84
CA SER A 5 -2.96 -12.24 -3.52
C SER A 5 -2.02 -11.04 -3.65
N ASP A 6 -2.25 -9.97 -2.89
CA ASP A 6 -1.16 -9.04 -2.62
C ASP A 6 -0.05 -9.72 -1.82
N PHE A 7 1.09 -9.04 -1.64
CA PHE A 7 2.24 -9.58 -0.93
C PHE A 7 2.48 -8.92 0.41
N ASP A 8 2.74 -7.62 0.40
CA ASP A 8 3.00 -6.87 1.61
C ASP A 8 1.69 -6.74 2.41
N GLY A 9 1.74 -6.97 3.73
CA GLY A 9 0.53 -7.01 4.56
C GLY A 9 -0.29 -8.30 4.47
N ILE A 10 -0.06 -9.18 3.49
CA ILE A 10 -0.67 -10.52 3.40
C ILE A 10 0.34 -11.60 3.83
N TRP A 11 1.52 -11.61 3.21
CA TRP A 11 2.58 -12.61 3.43
C TRP A 11 3.74 -12.07 4.26
N THR A 12 3.69 -10.79 4.64
CA THR A 12 4.66 -10.11 5.49
C THR A 12 3.95 -9.29 6.56
N GLU A 13 4.67 -9.04 7.67
CA GLU A 13 4.24 -8.09 8.68
C GLU A 13 4.89 -6.74 8.38
N GLN A 14 4.07 -5.75 7.99
CA GLN A 14 4.56 -4.44 7.55
C GLN A 14 4.95 -3.50 8.69
N GLY A 15 4.39 -3.71 9.89
CA GLY A 15 4.50 -2.74 10.99
C GLY A 15 5.92 -2.39 11.38
N ASP A 16 6.80 -3.40 11.50
CA ASP A 16 8.19 -3.20 11.92
C ASP A 16 9.03 -2.49 10.86
N GLU A 17 8.87 -2.88 9.57
CA GLU A 17 9.58 -2.22 8.48
C GLU A 17 9.09 -0.77 8.31
N ALA A 18 7.79 -0.53 8.34
CA ALA A 18 7.22 0.81 8.27
C ALA A 18 7.65 1.70 9.44
N GLY A 19 7.70 1.14 10.65
CA GLY A 19 8.24 1.81 11.83
C GLY A 19 9.72 2.17 11.68
N PHE A 20 10.50 1.29 11.06
CA PHE A 20 11.91 1.56 10.76
C PHE A 20 12.07 2.69 9.72
N VAL A 21 11.27 2.69 8.66
CA VAL A 21 11.21 3.79 7.68
C VAL A 21 10.86 5.10 8.35
N TRP A 22 9.86 5.09 9.24
CA TRP A 22 9.45 6.28 9.99
C TRP A 22 10.57 6.85 10.87
N ASN A 23 11.28 6.00 11.60
CA ASN A 23 12.42 6.43 12.42
C ASN A 23 13.55 7.02 11.55
N TYR A 24 13.83 6.43 10.39
CA TYR A 24 14.80 6.96 9.44
C TYR A 24 14.41 8.36 8.94
N ILE A 25 13.12 8.57 8.65
CA ILE A 25 12.58 9.88 8.24
C ILE A 25 12.77 10.91 9.35
N ILE A 26 12.48 10.56 10.61
CA ILE A 26 12.71 11.45 11.76
C ILE A 26 14.18 11.88 11.83
N ASP A 27 15.10 10.93 11.76
CA ASP A 27 16.52 11.20 11.82
C ASP A 27 16.99 12.08 10.64
N ALA A 28 16.53 11.79 9.41
CA ALA A 28 16.88 12.57 8.23
C ALA A 28 16.35 14.02 8.29
N ILE A 29 15.13 14.24 8.80
CA ILE A 29 14.60 15.60 9.01
C ILE A 29 15.38 16.31 10.12
N THR A 30 15.70 15.61 11.19
CA THR A 30 16.51 16.14 12.32
C THR A 30 17.85 16.67 11.80
N ASP A 31 18.55 15.90 10.99
CA ASP A 31 19.84 16.27 10.40
C ASP A 31 19.72 17.48 9.44
N LEU A 32 18.65 17.54 8.65
CA LEU A 32 18.44 18.63 7.70
C LEU A 32 18.00 19.94 8.33
N SER A 33 17.15 19.87 9.34
CA SER A 33 16.54 21.04 9.98
C SER A 33 17.36 21.62 11.12
N GLY A 34 18.23 20.78 11.71
CA GLY A 34 18.96 21.12 12.94
C GLY A 34 18.09 21.10 14.20
N TYR A 35 16.85 20.63 14.12
CA TYR A 35 16.01 20.42 15.30
C TYR A 35 16.56 19.27 16.15
N GLN A 36 16.18 19.26 17.42
CA GLN A 36 16.37 18.07 18.23
C GLN A 36 15.41 16.96 17.78
N ARG A 37 15.84 15.70 17.81
CA ARG A 37 15.04 14.54 17.38
C ARG A 37 13.64 14.53 18.00
N LYS A 38 13.52 14.79 19.30
CA LYS A 38 12.23 14.88 20.00
C LYS A 38 11.32 16.00 19.44
N GLY A 39 11.89 17.13 19.04
CA GLY A 39 11.16 18.21 18.41
C GLY A 39 10.61 17.80 17.05
N THR A 40 11.42 17.11 16.24
CA THR A 40 11.00 16.53 14.96
C THR A 40 9.88 15.51 15.13
N GLU A 41 10.00 14.61 16.12
CA GLU A 41 8.93 13.63 16.43
C GLU A 41 7.61 14.31 16.76
N LEU A 42 7.61 15.30 17.64
CA LEU A 42 6.42 16.05 18.03
C LEU A 42 5.81 16.80 16.84
N PHE A 43 6.63 17.43 16.02
CA PHE A 43 6.18 18.10 14.80
C PHE A 43 5.46 17.12 13.85
N LEU A 44 6.07 15.97 13.58
CA LEU A 44 5.48 14.96 12.69
C LEU A 44 4.22 14.33 13.28
N GLN A 45 4.16 14.15 14.60
CA GLN A 45 2.93 13.74 15.29
C GLN A 45 1.82 14.79 15.12
N GLN A 46 2.15 16.07 15.22
CA GLN A 46 1.18 17.14 14.99
C GLN A 46 0.69 17.15 13.55
N CYS A 47 1.56 16.93 12.55
CA CYS A 47 1.13 16.75 11.16
C CYS A 47 0.11 15.60 11.03
N LYS A 48 0.36 14.45 11.65
CA LYS A 48 -0.58 13.31 11.67
C LYS A 48 -1.92 13.66 12.34
N MET A 49 -1.89 14.40 13.43
CA MET A 49 -3.11 14.87 14.10
C MET A 49 -3.95 15.81 13.22
N GLU A 50 -3.30 16.70 12.49
CA GLU A 50 -3.99 17.59 11.53
C GLU A 50 -4.58 16.80 10.34
N MET A 51 -3.84 15.83 9.79
CA MET A 51 -4.33 14.98 8.71
C MET A 51 -5.53 14.13 9.14
N ASN A 52 -5.56 13.66 10.39
CA ASN A 52 -6.69 12.89 10.94
C ASN A 52 -8.02 13.66 10.98
N LYS A 53 -8.00 15.00 10.89
CA LYS A 53 -9.22 15.81 10.81
C LYS A 53 -9.92 15.70 9.45
N SER A 54 -9.20 15.33 8.40
CA SER A 54 -9.70 15.16 7.03
C SER A 54 -8.83 14.14 6.26
N PRO A 55 -8.83 12.87 6.68
CA PRO A 55 -7.92 11.85 6.12
C PRO A 55 -8.14 11.62 4.62
N GLU A 56 -9.34 11.90 4.11
CA GLU A 56 -9.70 11.80 2.70
C GLU A 56 -8.93 12.79 1.78
N LYS A 57 -8.29 13.81 2.34
CA LYS A 57 -7.50 14.81 1.58
C LYS A 57 -6.04 14.42 1.43
N TYR A 58 -5.58 13.42 2.15
CA TYR A 58 -4.18 13.05 2.25
C TYR A 58 -3.98 11.60 1.83
N GLY A 59 -2.75 11.28 1.47
CA GLY A 59 -2.42 9.93 1.05
C GLY A 59 -1.12 9.88 0.25
N TRP A 60 -0.86 8.75 -0.34
CA TRP A 60 0.17 8.63 -1.36
C TRP A 60 -0.44 9.01 -2.71
N PHE A 61 0.02 10.11 -3.29
CA PHE A 61 -0.45 10.62 -4.57
C PHE A 61 0.62 10.46 -5.67
N ILE A 62 0.17 10.11 -6.86
CA ILE A 62 0.96 10.12 -8.11
C ILE A 62 0.30 11.17 -9.03
N GLY A 63 0.91 12.33 -9.14
CA GLY A 63 0.22 13.51 -9.69
C GLY A 63 -1.02 13.83 -8.85
N ASP A 64 -2.16 13.99 -9.49
CA ASP A 64 -3.43 14.31 -8.83
C ASP A 64 -4.23 13.05 -8.41
N ASN A 65 -3.70 11.85 -8.63
CA ASN A 65 -4.40 10.61 -8.36
C ASN A 65 -3.92 9.97 -7.06
N ALA A 66 -4.85 9.64 -6.16
CA ALA A 66 -4.53 8.87 -4.97
C ALA A 66 -4.17 7.43 -5.35
N ALA A 67 -2.95 7.00 -5.01
CA ALA A 67 -2.59 5.59 -5.02
C ALA A 67 -3.27 4.88 -3.85
N CYS A 68 -3.16 5.43 -2.64
CA CYS A 68 -3.96 5.06 -1.47
C CYS A 68 -4.20 6.31 -0.61
N PHE A 69 -5.25 6.29 0.20
CA PHE A 69 -5.56 7.35 1.16
C PHE A 69 -4.79 7.17 2.46
N TYR A 70 -4.72 8.26 3.23
CA TYR A 70 -4.12 8.24 4.56
C TYR A 70 -4.81 7.20 5.46
N THR A 71 -4.02 6.48 6.21
CA THR A 71 -4.38 5.33 7.07
C THR A 71 -4.71 4.01 6.37
N GLU A 72 -4.67 3.93 5.04
CA GLU A 72 -4.86 2.65 4.35
C GLU A 72 -3.61 1.76 4.34
N ASP A 73 -2.42 2.37 4.31
CA ASP A 73 -1.14 1.69 4.14
C ASP A 73 -0.05 2.37 4.99
N PRO A 74 0.66 1.65 5.87
CA PRO A 74 1.71 2.22 6.71
C PRO A 74 2.84 2.92 5.94
N TYR A 75 3.16 2.47 4.73
CA TYR A 75 4.13 3.14 3.87
C TYR A 75 3.53 4.36 3.17
N GLY A 76 2.27 4.27 2.77
CA GLY A 76 1.52 5.38 2.20
C GLY A 76 1.37 6.55 3.18
N ASP A 77 1.26 6.25 4.47
CA ASP A 77 1.18 7.23 5.55
C ASP A 77 2.45 8.11 5.63
N ASN A 78 3.62 7.53 5.37
CA ASN A 78 4.87 8.30 5.33
C ASN A 78 4.86 9.31 4.17
N ASN A 79 4.36 8.90 2.99
CA ASN A 79 4.18 9.81 1.86
C ASN A 79 3.11 10.87 2.12
N ALA A 80 2.02 10.51 2.80
CA ALA A 80 0.94 11.42 3.14
C ALA A 80 1.42 12.61 3.98
N VAL A 81 2.33 12.37 4.94
CA VAL A 81 2.91 13.44 5.76
C VAL A 81 3.66 14.46 4.91
N PHE A 82 4.44 14.02 3.92
CA PHE A 82 5.15 14.93 3.03
C PHE A 82 4.20 15.65 2.07
N ASN A 83 3.15 14.97 1.62
CA ASN A 83 2.08 15.61 0.86
C ASN A 83 1.39 16.72 1.68
N TYR A 84 1.10 16.44 2.96
CA TYR A 84 0.57 17.44 3.89
C TYR A 84 1.53 18.62 4.06
N ILE A 85 2.78 18.38 4.45
CA ILE A 85 3.79 19.44 4.66
C ILE A 85 3.96 20.29 3.40
N ASN A 86 3.89 19.69 2.21
CA ASN A 86 4.03 20.40 0.94
C ASN A 86 2.85 21.33 0.63
N ASN A 87 1.62 20.88 0.91
CA ASN A 87 0.41 21.48 0.37
C ASN A 87 -0.43 22.23 1.41
N VAL A 88 -0.14 22.05 2.72
CA VAL A 88 -0.95 22.71 3.76
C VAL A 88 -0.87 24.23 3.66
N ASN A 89 -2.04 24.90 3.70
CA ASN A 89 -2.11 26.33 3.93
C ASN A 89 -1.81 26.63 5.40
N THR A 90 -0.81 27.44 5.64
CA THR A 90 -0.37 27.79 7.00
C THR A 90 -1.20 28.88 7.69
N ASP A 91 -2.08 29.59 6.96
CA ASP A 91 -2.83 30.73 7.50
C ASP A 91 -3.78 30.39 8.65
N GLY A 92 -4.25 29.15 8.73
CA GLY A 92 -5.15 28.67 9.80
C GLY A 92 -4.48 27.93 10.94
N LEU A 93 -3.15 27.81 10.93
CA LEU A 93 -2.38 27.09 11.92
C LEU A 93 -1.87 28.01 13.03
N SER A 94 -1.46 27.43 14.18
CA SER A 94 -0.72 28.22 15.17
C SER A 94 0.59 28.75 14.58
N PHE A 95 1.02 29.93 15.02
CA PHE A 95 2.24 30.57 14.49
C PHE A 95 3.47 29.64 14.58
N GLU A 96 3.65 28.97 15.71
CA GLU A 96 4.77 28.06 15.95
C GLU A 96 4.75 26.87 14.99
N PHE A 97 3.59 26.24 14.76
CA PHE A 97 3.47 25.11 13.86
C PHE A 97 3.63 25.51 12.39
N ALA A 98 3.09 26.66 12.00
CA ALA A 98 3.28 27.23 10.67
C ALA A 98 4.77 27.51 10.38
N GLU A 99 5.49 28.10 11.35
CA GLU A 99 6.93 28.34 11.25
C GLU A 99 7.71 27.04 11.08
N GLN A 100 7.39 26.01 11.86
CA GLN A 100 8.04 24.69 11.76
C GLN A 100 7.81 24.07 10.37
N ILE A 101 6.60 24.13 9.82
CA ILE A 101 6.30 23.65 8.46
C ILE A 101 7.18 24.37 7.43
N ILE A 102 7.25 25.69 7.50
CA ILE A 102 8.03 26.50 6.56
C ILE A 102 9.52 26.16 6.64
N LEU A 103 10.08 26.07 7.83
CA LEU A 103 11.49 25.76 8.05
C LEU A 103 11.85 24.35 7.59
N ILE A 104 11.06 23.34 7.92
CA ILE A 104 11.31 21.96 7.51
C ILE A 104 11.18 21.82 6.01
N ARG A 105 10.13 22.41 5.39
CA ARG A 105 9.96 22.45 3.94
C ARG A 105 11.18 23.07 3.26
N ALA A 106 11.64 24.24 3.73
CA ALA A 106 12.79 24.95 3.19
C ALA A 106 14.08 24.12 3.35
N SER A 107 14.29 23.46 4.49
CA SER A 107 15.46 22.62 4.76
C SER A 107 15.53 21.43 3.80
N ILE A 108 14.39 20.79 3.50
CA ILE A 108 14.32 19.67 2.54
C ILE A 108 14.60 20.19 1.13
N ILE A 109 13.91 21.24 0.67
CA ILE A 109 14.05 21.79 -0.69
C ILE A 109 15.47 22.31 -0.95
N LYS A 110 16.21 22.75 0.06
CA LYS A 110 17.60 23.16 -0.09
C LYS A 110 18.51 22.03 -0.62
N LYS A 111 18.15 20.76 -0.35
CA LYS A 111 18.96 19.59 -0.71
C LYS A 111 18.28 18.72 -1.78
N TYR A 112 16.96 18.66 -1.80
CA TYR A 112 16.15 17.82 -2.68
C TYR A 112 15.30 18.69 -3.61
N ARG A 113 14.98 18.18 -4.80
CA ARG A 113 14.12 18.90 -5.76
C ARG A 113 12.68 19.06 -5.26
N SER A 114 12.22 18.11 -4.46
CA SER A 114 10.87 18.10 -3.89
C SER A 114 10.82 17.29 -2.59
N LEU A 115 9.74 17.48 -1.82
CA LEU A 115 9.47 16.65 -0.65
C LEU A 115 9.17 15.19 -1.06
N ALA A 116 8.63 14.97 -2.24
CA ALA A 116 8.39 13.63 -2.79
C ALA A 116 9.73 12.91 -3.07
N ASP A 117 10.71 13.59 -3.68
CA ASP A 117 12.05 13.01 -3.90
C ASP A 117 12.73 12.66 -2.56
N PHE A 118 12.61 13.52 -1.56
CA PHE A 118 13.12 13.26 -0.22
C PHE A 118 12.45 12.02 0.41
N SER A 119 11.12 11.96 0.36
CA SER A 119 10.36 10.82 0.87
C SER A 119 10.76 9.52 0.18
N GLN A 120 10.89 9.55 -1.14
CA GLN A 120 11.31 8.39 -1.94
C GLN A 120 12.73 7.93 -1.58
N GLU A 121 13.67 8.86 -1.41
CA GLU A 121 15.04 8.51 -1.02
C GLU A 121 15.08 7.92 0.40
N CYS A 122 14.38 8.51 1.37
CA CYS A 122 14.26 7.96 2.71
C CYS A 122 13.71 6.52 2.68
N PHE A 123 12.66 6.28 1.91
CA PHE A 123 12.07 4.96 1.74
C PHE A 123 13.09 3.96 1.16
N MET A 124 13.75 4.32 0.05
CA MET A 124 14.71 3.43 -0.61
C MET A 124 15.91 3.07 0.28
N LEU A 125 16.47 4.06 0.97
CA LEU A 125 17.63 3.84 1.84
C LEU A 125 17.26 3.04 3.09
N SER A 126 16.15 3.38 3.73
CA SER A 126 15.72 2.71 4.97
C SER A 126 15.30 1.26 4.73
N THR A 127 14.52 0.97 3.68
CA THR A 127 14.10 -0.40 3.34
C THR A 127 15.29 -1.25 2.89
N GLY A 128 16.23 -0.66 2.12
CA GLY A 128 17.50 -1.31 1.76
C GLY A 128 18.33 -1.66 2.99
N TYR A 129 18.43 -0.75 3.95
CA TYR A 129 19.14 -0.99 5.20
C TYR A 129 18.42 -2.03 6.08
N TYR A 130 17.11 -1.93 6.25
CA TYR A 130 16.29 -2.91 6.96
C TYR A 130 16.48 -4.34 6.42
N LYS A 131 16.48 -4.47 5.09
CA LYS A 131 16.78 -5.73 4.40
C LYS A 131 18.19 -6.24 4.72
N SER A 132 19.21 -5.35 4.70
CA SER A 132 20.61 -5.72 4.99
C SER A 132 20.82 -6.22 6.42
N LEU A 133 19.96 -5.79 7.36
CA LEU A 133 19.95 -6.28 8.75
C LEU A 133 19.31 -7.68 8.88
N GLY A 134 18.83 -8.28 7.79
CA GLY A 134 18.18 -9.57 7.79
C GLY A 134 16.80 -9.59 8.49
N LYS A 135 16.18 -8.42 8.69
CA LYS A 135 14.91 -8.27 9.43
C LYS A 135 13.66 -8.48 8.60
N LEU A 136 13.80 -8.56 7.27
CA LEU A 136 12.68 -8.89 6.41
C LEU A 136 12.29 -10.36 6.59
N GLU A 137 11.10 -10.59 7.10
CA GLU A 137 10.57 -11.94 7.36
C GLU A 137 9.20 -12.12 6.71
N PRO A 138 8.92 -13.30 6.15
CA PRO A 138 7.55 -13.69 5.80
C PRO A 138 6.77 -13.99 7.08
N VAL A 139 5.44 -14.02 7.01
CA VAL A 139 4.62 -14.54 8.11
C VAL A 139 5.05 -15.96 8.45
N SER A 140 5.12 -16.29 9.74
CA SER A 140 5.73 -17.53 10.25
C SER A 140 5.07 -18.81 9.72
N ASN A 141 3.78 -18.75 9.37
CA ASN A 141 2.98 -19.87 8.87
C ASN A 141 2.77 -19.85 7.34
N ALA A 142 3.50 -19.00 6.58
CA ALA A 142 3.32 -18.84 5.14
C ALA A 142 3.32 -20.18 4.38
N ASN A 143 4.24 -21.09 4.69
CA ASN A 143 4.31 -22.41 4.05
C ASN A 143 3.05 -23.26 4.33
N ALA A 144 2.56 -23.23 5.57
CA ALA A 144 1.36 -23.98 5.94
C ALA A 144 0.13 -23.45 5.19
N ILE A 145 -0.03 -22.12 5.14
CA ILE A 145 -1.12 -21.44 4.40
C ILE A 145 -1.07 -21.79 2.91
N VAL A 146 0.11 -21.72 2.28
CA VAL A 146 0.28 -22.08 0.86
C VAL A 146 -0.11 -23.53 0.61
N ARG A 147 0.32 -24.47 1.46
CA ARG A 147 -0.04 -25.88 1.34
C ARG A 147 -1.54 -26.10 1.50
N GLU A 148 -2.17 -25.43 2.44
CA GLU A 148 -3.60 -25.54 2.67
C GLU A 148 -4.39 -25.03 1.45
N ILE A 149 -4.09 -23.82 0.95
CA ILE A 149 -4.74 -23.26 -0.24
C ILE A 149 -4.57 -24.21 -1.45
N ASN A 150 -3.35 -24.70 -1.66
CA ASN A 150 -3.07 -25.63 -2.75
C ASN A 150 -3.77 -26.99 -2.60
N SER A 151 -4.03 -27.44 -1.37
CA SER A 151 -4.74 -28.70 -1.11
C SER A 151 -6.18 -28.67 -1.62
N PHE A 152 -6.78 -27.49 -1.72
CA PHE A 152 -8.08 -27.25 -2.36
C PHE A 152 -8.02 -27.11 -3.88
N GLY A 153 -6.87 -27.37 -4.52
CA GLY A 153 -6.67 -27.22 -5.96
C GLY A 153 -6.62 -25.76 -6.42
N THR A 154 -6.23 -24.84 -5.53
CA THR A 154 -6.13 -23.42 -5.82
C THR A 154 -4.67 -23.01 -5.99
N ASP A 155 -4.34 -22.46 -7.15
CA ASP A 155 -3.03 -21.85 -7.43
C ASP A 155 -3.00 -20.40 -6.96
N ILE A 156 -1.84 -19.98 -6.43
CA ILE A 156 -1.65 -18.62 -5.89
C ILE A 156 -0.85 -17.80 -6.90
N VAL A 157 -1.36 -16.64 -7.29
CA VAL A 157 -0.64 -15.62 -8.05
C VAL A 157 -0.45 -14.41 -7.16
N VAL A 158 0.80 -14.16 -6.75
CA VAL A 158 1.15 -12.99 -5.94
C VAL A 158 1.36 -11.81 -6.87
N VAL A 159 0.53 -10.78 -6.75
CA VAL A 159 0.55 -9.57 -7.56
C VAL A 159 0.84 -8.37 -6.66
N SER A 160 2.07 -7.87 -6.72
CA SER A 160 2.55 -6.84 -5.77
C SER A 160 3.28 -5.69 -6.46
N ASN A 161 3.29 -4.54 -5.79
CA ASN A 161 4.18 -3.42 -6.13
C ASN A 161 5.64 -3.70 -5.72
N SER A 162 5.87 -4.64 -4.84
CA SER A 162 7.21 -5.15 -4.50
C SER A 162 7.83 -5.90 -5.67
N THR A 163 9.18 -5.89 -5.75
CA THR A 163 9.90 -6.59 -6.82
C THR A 163 9.72 -8.09 -6.74
N THR A 164 9.74 -8.76 -7.89
CA THR A 164 9.71 -10.23 -7.98
C THR A 164 10.80 -10.87 -7.14
N ASP A 165 11.98 -10.27 -7.08
CA ASP A 165 13.12 -10.79 -6.31
C ASP A 165 12.88 -10.70 -4.80
N LYS A 166 12.24 -9.63 -4.30
CA LYS A 166 11.82 -9.52 -2.88
C LYS A 166 10.84 -10.64 -2.53
N ILE A 167 9.84 -10.86 -3.39
CA ILE A 167 8.81 -11.91 -3.20
C ILE A 167 9.46 -13.29 -3.13
N LYS A 168 10.31 -13.64 -4.11
CA LYS A 168 11.03 -14.92 -4.15
C LYS A 168 11.93 -15.11 -2.93
N TYR A 169 12.68 -14.07 -2.56
CA TYR A 169 13.56 -14.11 -1.39
C TYR A 169 12.80 -14.45 -0.11
N LEU A 170 11.70 -13.75 0.16
CA LEU A 170 10.93 -13.96 1.39
C LEU A 170 10.21 -15.31 1.40
N PHE A 171 9.60 -15.71 0.30
CA PHE A 171 9.00 -17.05 0.21
C PHE A 171 10.04 -18.18 0.34
N SER A 172 11.26 -18.00 -0.17
CA SER A 172 12.32 -18.99 0.03
C SER A 172 12.70 -19.15 1.51
N ARG A 173 12.66 -18.07 2.31
CA ARG A 173 12.85 -18.12 3.76
C ARG A 173 11.75 -18.93 4.48
N ALA A 174 10.54 -18.92 3.93
CA ALA A 174 9.43 -19.75 4.38
C ALA A 174 9.42 -21.17 3.76
N SER A 175 10.46 -21.54 3.00
CA SER A 175 10.52 -22.82 2.26
C SER A 175 9.37 -23.00 1.26
N VAL A 176 8.92 -21.92 0.64
CA VAL A 176 7.92 -21.89 -0.42
C VAL A 176 8.60 -21.69 -1.76
N GLU A 177 8.37 -22.60 -2.71
CA GLU A 177 8.89 -22.48 -4.07
C GLU A 177 7.99 -21.59 -4.92
N VAL A 178 8.59 -20.59 -5.58
CA VAL A 178 7.87 -19.57 -6.37
C VAL A 178 8.38 -19.53 -7.80
N SER A 179 7.48 -19.59 -8.79
CA SER A 179 7.79 -19.32 -10.19
C SER A 179 7.51 -17.85 -10.54
N SER A 180 8.21 -17.33 -11.56
CA SER A 180 7.97 -15.98 -12.09
C SER A 180 8.08 -15.91 -13.61
N ASP A 181 8.47 -17.00 -14.26
CA ASP A 181 8.54 -17.07 -15.72
C ASP A 181 7.15 -17.41 -16.28
N PRO A 182 6.51 -16.51 -17.06
CA PRO A 182 5.20 -16.78 -17.64
C PRO A 182 5.21 -17.88 -18.69
N LEU A 183 6.39 -18.21 -19.24
CA LEU A 183 6.57 -19.28 -20.25
C LEU A 183 6.86 -20.64 -19.62
N SER A 184 7.29 -20.68 -18.37
CA SER A 184 7.57 -21.93 -17.67
C SER A 184 6.28 -22.57 -17.16
N GLN A 185 6.35 -23.89 -16.86
CA GLN A 185 5.28 -24.54 -16.11
C GLN A 185 5.15 -23.87 -14.74
N ARG A 186 3.98 -23.26 -14.47
CA ARG A 186 3.72 -22.53 -13.24
C ARG A 186 3.80 -23.47 -12.04
N LYS A 187 4.47 -23.00 -11.01
CA LYS A 187 4.42 -23.62 -9.68
C LYS A 187 3.09 -23.29 -9.00
N LYS A 188 2.84 -23.92 -7.88
CA LYS A 188 1.65 -23.65 -7.03
C LYS A 188 1.58 -22.21 -6.53
N VAL A 189 2.71 -21.52 -6.48
CA VAL A 189 2.83 -20.07 -6.26
C VAL A 189 3.56 -19.44 -7.43
N HIS A 190 2.97 -18.39 -8.01
CA HIS A 190 3.56 -17.61 -9.08
C HIS A 190 3.64 -16.14 -8.68
N ALA A 191 4.83 -15.51 -8.86
CA ALA A 191 5.03 -14.10 -8.51
C ALA A 191 4.97 -13.19 -9.73
N ARG A 192 4.17 -12.15 -9.64
CA ARG A 192 4.10 -11.00 -10.55
C ARG A 192 4.41 -9.73 -9.75
N GLY A 193 5.68 -9.53 -9.46
CA GLY A 193 6.18 -8.29 -8.84
C GLY A 193 6.17 -7.13 -9.82
N ASP A 194 6.49 -5.93 -9.32
CA ASP A 194 6.51 -4.68 -10.09
C ASP A 194 5.18 -4.40 -10.82
N ALA A 195 4.06 -4.81 -10.22
CA ALA A 195 2.73 -4.75 -10.83
C ALA A 195 2.22 -3.32 -11.04
N LYS A 196 2.83 -2.33 -10.41
CA LYS A 196 2.49 -0.89 -10.51
C LYS A 196 0.99 -0.64 -10.32
N LYS A 197 0.37 -1.31 -9.35
CA LYS A 197 -1.05 -1.14 -9.00
C LYS A 197 -1.41 0.31 -8.63
N TYR A 198 -0.43 1.08 -8.18
CA TYR A 198 -0.58 2.49 -7.83
C TYR A 198 -0.74 3.43 -9.05
N MET A 199 -0.39 2.98 -10.25
CA MET A 199 -0.47 3.80 -11.46
C MET A 199 -1.90 3.94 -11.96
N VAL A 200 -2.39 5.18 -12.06
CA VAL A 200 -3.71 5.53 -12.58
C VAL A 200 -3.56 6.22 -13.94
N TYR A 201 -4.25 5.71 -14.95
CA TYR A 201 -4.20 6.22 -16.32
C TYR A 201 -5.54 6.85 -16.70
N ASN A 202 -5.64 8.17 -16.62
CA ASN A 202 -6.89 8.90 -16.91
C ASN A 202 -7.37 8.76 -18.36
N SER A 203 -6.48 8.38 -19.29
CA SER A 203 -6.81 8.08 -20.69
C SER A 203 -7.55 6.76 -20.88
N ASP A 204 -7.52 5.84 -19.91
CA ASP A 204 -8.26 4.58 -19.96
C ASP A 204 -9.75 4.85 -19.71
N THR A 205 -10.56 4.75 -20.74
CA THR A 205 -12.02 4.97 -20.67
C THR A 205 -12.81 3.66 -20.64
N THR A 206 -12.15 2.51 -20.60
CA THR A 206 -12.80 1.20 -20.54
C THR A 206 -13.36 0.88 -19.15
N ILE A 207 -12.89 1.61 -18.13
CA ILE A 207 -13.30 1.51 -16.73
C ILE A 207 -13.76 2.90 -16.27
N GLU A 208 -14.71 2.94 -15.36
CA GLU A 208 -15.10 4.17 -14.68
C GLU A 208 -13.89 4.86 -14.02
N LYS A 209 -13.97 6.19 -13.89
CA LYS A 209 -12.88 6.97 -13.33
C LYS A 209 -12.59 6.58 -11.88
N SER A 210 -13.66 6.39 -11.10
CA SER A 210 -13.55 6.17 -9.66
C SER A 210 -14.66 5.27 -9.13
N TYR A 211 -14.40 4.67 -7.96
CA TYR A 211 -15.37 3.95 -7.14
C TYR A 211 -15.74 4.84 -5.94
N LYS A 212 -16.99 5.25 -5.88
CA LYS A 212 -17.48 6.12 -4.81
C LYS A 212 -17.76 5.30 -3.55
N ILE A 213 -17.04 5.61 -2.48
CA ILE A 213 -17.27 5.03 -1.14
C ILE A 213 -18.34 5.83 -0.40
N ASN A 214 -18.16 7.15 -0.38
CA ASN A 214 -19.08 8.11 0.24
C ASN A 214 -18.90 9.48 -0.45
N ASP A 215 -19.51 10.54 0.11
CA ASP A 215 -19.45 11.86 -0.51
C ASP A 215 -18.08 12.55 -0.45
N LYS A 216 -17.12 11.98 0.30
CA LYS A 216 -15.78 12.54 0.46
C LYS A 216 -14.69 11.67 -0.17
N ILE A 217 -14.93 10.36 -0.34
CA ILE A 217 -13.92 9.40 -0.76
C ILE A 217 -14.33 8.77 -2.08
N GLU A 218 -13.54 9.01 -3.11
CA GLU A 218 -13.63 8.36 -4.42
C GLU A 218 -12.30 7.72 -4.75
N VAL A 219 -12.28 6.39 -4.84
CA VAL A 219 -11.08 5.61 -5.12
C VAL A 219 -10.86 5.53 -6.62
N PRO A 220 -9.70 5.95 -7.16
CA PRO A 220 -9.41 5.85 -8.60
C PRO A 220 -9.37 4.38 -9.06
N LEU A 221 -10.07 4.07 -10.16
CA LEU A 221 -10.19 2.72 -10.71
C LEU A 221 -9.32 2.45 -11.93
N ARG A 222 -8.93 3.47 -12.71
CA ARG A 222 -8.23 3.33 -13.98
C ARG A 222 -6.78 2.87 -13.82
N ARG A 223 -6.61 1.72 -13.20
CA ARG A 223 -5.33 1.06 -12.90
C ARG A 223 -5.04 0.01 -13.99
N SER A 224 -4.75 0.48 -15.21
CA SER A 224 -4.67 -0.38 -16.40
C SER A 224 -3.70 -1.55 -16.25
N ASN A 225 -2.56 -1.38 -15.57
CA ASN A 225 -1.62 -2.47 -15.31
C ASN A 225 -2.28 -3.59 -14.48
N TYR A 226 -2.96 -3.21 -13.39
CA TYR A 226 -3.63 -4.18 -12.53
C TYR A 226 -4.83 -4.82 -13.23
N HIS A 227 -5.61 -4.02 -13.96
CA HIS A 227 -6.73 -4.52 -14.77
C HIS A 227 -6.27 -5.57 -15.79
N GLN A 228 -5.18 -5.31 -16.51
CA GLN A 228 -4.61 -6.26 -17.45
C GLN A 228 -4.23 -7.58 -16.76
N ILE A 229 -3.62 -7.51 -15.59
CA ILE A 229 -3.27 -8.71 -14.80
C ILE A 229 -4.53 -9.51 -14.43
N LEU A 230 -5.60 -8.84 -13.99
CA LEU A 230 -6.87 -9.49 -13.66
C LEU A 230 -7.49 -10.20 -14.89
N ILE A 231 -7.43 -9.55 -16.07
CA ILE A 231 -7.91 -10.14 -17.33
C ILE A 231 -7.10 -11.39 -17.73
N GLU A 232 -5.77 -11.32 -17.61
CA GLU A 232 -4.87 -12.42 -17.97
C GLU A 232 -5.01 -13.61 -17.02
N GLU A 233 -5.07 -13.33 -15.73
CA GLU A 233 -5.09 -14.37 -14.69
C GLU A 233 -6.46 -14.98 -14.50
N LYS A 234 -7.56 -14.25 -14.73
CA LYS A 234 -8.94 -14.70 -14.52
C LYS A 234 -9.13 -15.37 -13.17
N PRO A 235 -8.92 -14.63 -12.06
CA PRO A 235 -8.96 -15.19 -10.73
C PRO A 235 -10.37 -15.58 -10.30
N ASP A 236 -10.48 -16.61 -9.46
CA ASP A 236 -11.68 -16.94 -8.70
C ASP A 236 -11.75 -16.11 -7.40
N PHE A 237 -10.56 -15.73 -6.87
CA PHE A 237 -10.42 -14.98 -5.63
C PHE A 237 -9.38 -13.87 -5.79
N VAL A 238 -9.65 -12.74 -5.16
CA VAL A 238 -8.66 -11.66 -4.95
C VAL A 238 -8.61 -11.33 -3.47
N ILE A 239 -7.38 -11.16 -2.96
CA ILE A 239 -7.10 -10.84 -1.58
C ILE A 239 -6.05 -9.73 -1.49
N GLY A 240 -6.30 -8.73 -0.66
CA GLY A 240 -5.38 -7.62 -0.36
C GLY A 240 -5.73 -6.94 0.94
N ASP A 241 -4.85 -6.06 1.41
CA ASP A 241 -5.03 -5.31 2.66
C ASP A 241 -5.23 -3.81 2.43
N VAL A 242 -4.81 -3.28 1.28
CA VAL A 242 -5.02 -1.88 0.90
C VAL A 242 -6.20 -1.76 -0.06
N PHE A 243 -7.33 -1.22 0.43
CA PHE A 243 -8.56 -1.17 -0.35
C PHE A 243 -8.38 -0.48 -1.71
N SER A 244 -7.74 0.68 -1.72
CA SER A 244 -7.53 1.45 -2.97
C SER A 244 -6.65 0.73 -3.98
N LEU A 245 -5.65 -0.03 -3.54
CA LEU A 245 -4.70 -0.70 -4.42
C LEU A 245 -5.17 -2.06 -4.89
N ASP A 246 -5.85 -2.82 -4.02
CA ASP A 246 -6.06 -4.24 -4.20
C ASP A 246 -7.52 -4.61 -4.44
N ILE A 247 -8.44 -3.87 -3.81
CA ILE A 247 -9.82 -4.30 -3.62
C ILE A 247 -10.81 -3.52 -4.50
N ALA A 248 -10.65 -2.21 -4.60
CA ALA A 248 -11.63 -1.36 -5.28
C ALA A 248 -11.88 -1.76 -6.73
N LEU A 249 -10.81 -1.99 -7.52
CA LEU A 249 -10.94 -2.39 -8.91
C LEU A 249 -11.56 -3.79 -9.08
N PRO A 250 -11.09 -4.86 -8.41
CA PRO A 250 -11.73 -6.17 -8.45
C PRO A 250 -13.20 -6.13 -8.06
N LEU A 251 -13.55 -5.35 -7.03
CA LEU A 251 -14.92 -5.17 -6.59
C LEU A 251 -15.79 -4.52 -7.67
N TYR A 252 -15.29 -3.45 -8.29
CA TYR A 252 -15.97 -2.79 -9.40
C TYR A 252 -16.20 -3.75 -10.57
N LEU A 253 -15.17 -4.52 -10.96
CA LEU A 253 -15.26 -5.49 -12.05
C LEU A 253 -16.28 -6.57 -11.75
N ARG A 254 -16.32 -7.09 -10.53
CA ARG A 254 -17.32 -8.08 -10.11
C ARG A 254 -18.76 -7.58 -10.33
N MET A 255 -19.00 -6.31 -10.08
CA MET A 255 -20.34 -5.73 -10.19
C MET A 255 -20.71 -5.33 -11.63
N ASN A 256 -19.73 -5.02 -12.49
CA ASN A 256 -19.97 -4.36 -13.77
C ASN A 256 -19.48 -5.17 -14.99
N ASP A 257 -18.65 -6.20 -14.80
CA ASP A 257 -18.19 -7.06 -15.91
C ASP A 257 -18.60 -8.52 -15.65
N LYS A 258 -19.42 -9.07 -16.59
CA LYS A 258 -19.88 -10.46 -16.52
C LYS A 258 -18.76 -11.49 -16.40
N LYS A 259 -17.56 -11.19 -16.89
CA LYS A 259 -16.39 -12.09 -16.79
C LYS A 259 -15.91 -12.27 -15.35
N PHE A 260 -16.23 -11.34 -14.46
CA PHE A 260 -15.84 -11.31 -13.06
C PHE A 260 -17.02 -11.48 -12.09
N SER A 261 -18.23 -11.77 -12.58
CA SER A 261 -19.44 -11.85 -11.72
C SER A 261 -19.31 -12.83 -10.56
N GLU A 262 -18.53 -13.90 -10.72
CA GLU A 262 -18.30 -14.93 -9.69
C GLU A 262 -17.04 -14.66 -8.84
N LEU A 263 -16.33 -13.56 -9.12
CA LEU A 263 -15.10 -13.20 -8.41
C LEU A 263 -15.38 -12.95 -6.91
N LYS A 264 -14.67 -13.65 -6.04
CA LYS A 264 -14.70 -13.42 -4.61
C LYS A 264 -13.59 -12.44 -4.23
N VAL A 265 -13.99 -11.28 -3.74
CA VAL A 265 -13.07 -10.21 -3.33
C VAL A 265 -13.00 -10.17 -1.80
N ILE A 266 -11.80 -10.26 -1.26
CA ILE A 266 -11.55 -10.43 0.17
C ILE A 266 -10.59 -9.34 0.64
N GLN A 267 -11.00 -8.55 1.63
CA GLN A 267 -10.16 -7.57 2.30
C GLN A 267 -9.56 -8.19 3.56
N ARG A 268 -8.23 -8.24 3.67
CA ARG A 268 -7.58 -8.48 4.96
C ARG A 268 -7.69 -7.20 5.79
N VAL A 269 -8.39 -7.28 6.92
CA VAL A 269 -8.47 -6.16 7.87
C VAL A 269 -7.24 -6.18 8.76
N GLN A 270 -6.50 -5.08 8.77
CA GLN A 270 -5.32 -4.84 9.57
C GLN A 270 -5.61 -3.82 10.67
N THR A 271 -4.67 -3.62 11.59
CA THR A 271 -4.80 -2.60 12.63
C THR A 271 -4.89 -1.18 12.06
N TYR A 272 -4.24 -0.95 10.92
CA TYR A 272 -4.23 0.32 10.18
C TYR A 272 -5.37 0.46 9.19
N THR A 273 -6.21 -0.56 8.95
CA THR A 273 -7.37 -0.43 8.04
C THR A 273 -8.32 0.64 8.54
N PRO A 274 -8.61 1.69 7.75
CA PRO A 274 -9.40 2.82 8.21
C PRO A 274 -10.88 2.46 8.40
N ASP A 275 -11.55 3.20 9.26
CA ASP A 275 -12.97 2.94 9.58
C ASP A 275 -13.87 3.03 8.35
N TRP A 276 -13.60 3.96 7.43
CA TRP A 276 -14.40 4.07 6.20
C TRP A 276 -14.31 2.81 5.32
N VAL A 277 -13.20 2.08 5.33
CA VAL A 277 -13.09 0.77 4.67
C VAL A 277 -13.88 -0.26 5.43
N ARG A 278 -13.75 -0.32 6.77
CA ARG A 278 -14.48 -1.26 7.63
C ARG A 278 -15.98 -1.08 7.49
N ASP A 279 -16.46 0.16 7.51
CA ASP A 279 -17.88 0.48 7.30
C ASP A 279 -18.37 0.06 5.92
N HIS A 280 -17.56 0.25 4.89
CA HIS A 280 -17.88 -0.17 3.53
C HIS A 280 -17.94 -1.69 3.41
N LEU A 281 -16.98 -2.40 3.98
CA LEU A 281 -16.92 -3.85 3.98
C LEU A 281 -18.15 -4.48 4.64
N SER A 282 -18.60 -3.97 5.78
CA SER A 282 -19.80 -4.47 6.47
C SER A 282 -21.06 -4.32 5.61
N LYS A 283 -21.18 -3.23 4.86
CA LYS A 283 -22.31 -2.96 3.95
C LYS A 283 -22.26 -3.81 2.67
N ALA A 284 -21.08 -4.15 2.20
CA ALA A 284 -20.85 -4.85 0.94
C ALA A 284 -20.71 -6.38 1.10
N GLU A 285 -20.98 -6.93 2.29
CA GLU A 285 -20.88 -8.36 2.62
C GLU A 285 -19.49 -8.97 2.36
N PHE A 286 -18.43 -8.19 2.54
CA PHE A 286 -17.06 -8.71 2.46
C PHE A 286 -16.76 -9.56 3.70
N LYS A 287 -16.05 -10.65 3.46
CA LYS A 287 -15.57 -11.52 4.55
C LYS A 287 -14.14 -11.14 4.91
N ASP A 288 -13.89 -10.96 6.17
CA ASP A 288 -12.54 -10.93 6.73
C ASP A 288 -11.88 -12.29 6.49
N ILE A 289 -10.58 -12.27 6.16
CA ILE A 289 -9.82 -13.50 5.91
C ILE A 289 -9.29 -14.11 7.21
N ALA A 290 -9.70 -13.66 8.35
CA ALA A 290 -9.29 -14.25 9.61
C ALA A 290 -9.41 -15.78 9.64
N PHE A 291 -10.33 -16.35 8.84
CA PHE A 291 -10.47 -17.81 8.67
C PHE A 291 -9.41 -18.45 7.77
N MET A 292 -8.63 -17.68 6.99
CA MET A 292 -7.53 -18.24 6.18
C MET A 292 -6.19 -18.19 6.93
N VAL A 293 -6.14 -17.55 8.09
CA VAL A 293 -4.92 -17.32 8.89
C VAL A 293 -5.00 -18.03 10.26
N ASN A 294 -6.16 -18.54 10.64
CA ASN A 294 -6.38 -19.39 11.83
C ASN A 294 -6.51 -20.84 11.39
#